data_1bf96c64edf6aae7ccfe4626d619ab1f
#
_entry.id   1bf96c64edf6aae7ccfe4626d619ab1f
#
_cell.length_a   1.000
_cell.length_b   1.000
_cell.length_c   1.000
_cell.angle_alpha   90.00
_cell.angle_beta   90.00
_cell.angle_gamma   90.00
#
_symmetry.space_group_name_H-M   'P 1'
#
loop_
_entity.id
_entity.type
_entity.pdbx_description
1 polymer ?
#
loop_
_entity_poly.entity_id
_entity_poly.type
_entity_poly.pdbx_seq_one_letter_code
_entity_poly.pdbx_strand_id
1 'polypeptide(L)'
;VSRLKAYQSKLAGLTFLDPACGSGNFLTESYISLRRLENDALRCQTNQITLGDYANPIQVSIHQFYGIEINDFAATVAKTALWIAESQMLKETEDIIAHQIDFLPLKSYANITEGNALRLNWEDVVPKAKLNYIMGNPPFVGASMMTKVQKEEAVSVFGKGKRVNSIDYVGAWYHKAAA
;
A
#
# COMPACT_ATOMS: atom_id res chain seq x y z
N VAL A 1 19.58 -15.47 -14.49
CA VAL A 1 18.35 -14.91 -15.05
C VAL A 1 17.11 -15.51 -14.38
N SER A 2 16.92 -16.85 -14.37
CA SER A 2 15.72 -17.51 -13.79
C SER A 2 15.46 -17.13 -12.32
N ARG A 3 16.48 -17.08 -11.46
CA ARG A 3 16.35 -16.68 -10.04
C ARG A 3 15.95 -15.22 -9.87
N LEU A 4 16.45 -14.31 -10.72
CA LEU A 4 16.11 -12.90 -10.66
C LEU A 4 14.68 -12.65 -11.16
N LYS A 5 14.24 -13.34 -12.23
CA LYS A 5 12.84 -13.30 -12.69
C LYS A 5 11.89 -13.84 -11.60
N ALA A 6 12.23 -14.92 -10.92
CA ALA A 6 11.45 -15.45 -9.79
C ALA A 6 11.40 -14.46 -8.62
N TYR A 7 12.48 -13.73 -8.36
CA TYR A 7 12.52 -12.68 -7.35
C TYR A 7 11.60 -11.50 -7.70
N GLN A 8 11.63 -11.01 -8.95
CA GLN A 8 10.71 -9.97 -9.43
C GLN A 8 9.25 -10.42 -9.29
N SER A 9 8.92 -11.65 -9.70
CA SER A 9 7.56 -12.19 -9.54
C SER A 9 7.14 -12.30 -8.08
N LYS A 10 8.08 -12.61 -7.17
CA LYS A 10 7.81 -12.57 -5.73
C LYS A 10 7.48 -11.15 -5.25
N LEU A 11 8.25 -10.14 -5.67
CA LEU A 11 7.95 -8.73 -5.33
C LEU A 11 6.58 -8.30 -5.86
N ALA A 12 6.27 -8.65 -7.11
CA ALA A 12 4.99 -8.35 -7.75
C ALA A 12 3.78 -9.05 -7.12
N GLY A 13 4.02 -10.17 -6.42
CA GLY A 13 2.97 -10.89 -5.71
C GLY A 13 2.63 -10.36 -4.32
N LEU A 14 3.38 -9.38 -3.79
CA LEU A 14 3.13 -8.81 -2.47
C LEU A 14 2.01 -7.79 -2.50
N THR A 15 1.16 -7.79 -1.49
CA THR A 15 0.03 -6.85 -1.34
C THR A 15 0.06 -6.20 0.04
N PHE A 16 -0.13 -4.90 0.07
CA PHE A 16 0.00 -4.04 1.26
C PHE A 16 -1.31 -3.28 1.53
N LEU A 17 -1.69 -3.18 2.80
CA LEU A 17 -2.80 -2.34 3.25
C LEU A 17 -2.32 -1.39 4.34
N ASP A 18 -2.59 -0.09 4.16
CA ASP A 18 -2.51 0.91 5.23
C ASP A 18 -3.94 1.39 5.57
N PRO A 19 -4.50 0.95 6.70
CA PRO A 19 -5.87 1.29 7.07
C PRO A 19 -6.04 2.67 7.72
N ALA A 20 -5.00 3.50 7.71
CA ALA A 20 -5.01 4.89 8.16
C ALA A 20 -3.95 5.69 7.38
N CYS A 21 -4.03 5.62 6.04
CA CYS A 21 -2.89 5.97 5.18
C CYS A 21 -2.57 7.48 5.12
N GLY A 22 -3.46 8.35 5.58
CA GLY A 22 -3.24 9.80 5.52
C GLY A 22 -2.93 10.24 4.08
N SER A 23 -1.82 10.95 3.90
CA SER A 23 -1.29 11.37 2.59
C SER A 23 -0.55 10.24 1.83
N GLY A 24 -0.56 9.00 2.33
CA GLY A 24 -0.01 7.84 1.65
C GLY A 24 1.49 7.63 1.82
N ASN A 25 2.14 8.24 2.80
CA ASN A 25 3.60 8.18 2.95
C ASN A 25 4.13 6.75 3.08
N PHE A 26 3.52 5.90 3.92
CA PHE A 26 3.96 4.50 4.06
C PHE A 26 3.79 3.71 2.76
N LEU A 27 2.66 3.90 2.06
CA LEU A 27 2.39 3.23 0.79
C LEU A 27 3.37 3.67 -0.28
N THR A 28 3.62 4.98 -0.39
CA THR A 28 4.54 5.57 -1.38
C THR A 28 5.98 5.10 -1.16
N GLU A 29 6.49 5.17 0.06
CA GLU A 29 7.85 4.72 0.37
C GLU A 29 8.04 3.22 0.19
N SER A 30 7.02 2.43 0.54
CA SER A 30 7.05 0.98 0.31
C SER A 30 7.05 0.65 -1.18
N TYR A 31 6.25 1.35 -1.98
CA TYR A 31 6.25 1.21 -3.43
C TYR A 31 7.62 1.54 -4.02
N ILE A 32 8.19 2.71 -3.68
CA ILE A 32 9.51 3.13 -4.15
C ILE A 32 10.57 2.10 -3.77
N SER A 33 10.53 1.60 -2.53
CA SER A 33 11.46 0.57 -2.05
C SER A 33 11.37 -0.73 -2.84
N LEU A 34 10.16 -1.23 -3.12
CA LEU A 34 9.96 -2.42 -3.95
C LEU A 34 10.45 -2.20 -5.38
N ARG A 35 10.16 -1.03 -5.96
CA ARG A 35 10.61 -0.66 -7.31
C ARG A 35 12.12 -0.59 -7.41
N ARG A 36 12.80 -0.05 -6.39
CA ARG A 36 14.28 -0.03 -6.34
C ARG A 36 14.85 -1.44 -6.29
N LEU A 37 14.28 -2.34 -5.47
CA LEU A 37 14.68 -3.75 -5.45
C LEU A 37 14.47 -4.44 -6.80
N GLU A 38 13.38 -4.14 -7.49
CA GLU A 38 13.13 -4.63 -8.85
C GLU A 38 14.14 -4.04 -9.84
N ASN A 39 14.44 -2.75 -9.78
CA ASN A 39 15.45 -2.08 -10.61
C ASN A 39 16.85 -2.67 -10.39
N ASP A 40 17.21 -3.03 -9.16
CA ASP A 40 18.49 -3.71 -8.87
C ASP A 40 18.53 -5.10 -9.53
N ALA A 41 17.43 -5.84 -9.49
CA ALA A 41 17.33 -7.11 -10.19
C ALA A 41 17.45 -6.94 -11.72
N LEU A 42 16.87 -5.88 -12.29
CA LEU A 42 17.00 -5.53 -13.70
C LEU A 42 18.44 -5.17 -14.07
N ARG A 43 19.14 -4.34 -13.28
CA ARG A 43 20.56 -4.02 -13.48
C ARG A 43 21.42 -5.28 -13.57
N CYS A 44 21.16 -6.25 -12.67
CA CYS A 44 21.88 -7.54 -12.71
C CYS A 44 21.54 -8.40 -13.94
N GLN A 45 20.41 -8.16 -14.61
CA GLN A 45 19.99 -8.87 -15.81
C GLN A 45 20.47 -8.24 -17.11
N THR A 46 20.75 -6.92 -17.13
CA THR A 46 21.02 -6.11 -18.33
C THR A 46 22.16 -6.69 -19.19
N ASN A 47 23.15 -7.36 -18.61
CA ASN A 47 24.24 -8.01 -19.32
C ASN A 47 23.84 -9.34 -20.01
N GLN A 48 22.59 -9.80 -19.88
CA GLN A 48 22.11 -11.10 -20.36
C GLN A 48 20.75 -11.02 -21.08
N ILE A 49 20.23 -9.81 -21.30
CA ILE A 49 18.90 -9.59 -21.89
C ILE A 49 19.02 -9.63 -23.42
N THR A 50 18.17 -10.44 -24.06
CA THR A 50 17.98 -10.48 -25.51
C THR A 50 16.90 -9.48 -25.96
N LEU A 51 16.97 -9.00 -27.20
CA LEU A 51 16.07 -7.97 -27.76
C LEU A 51 14.55 -8.23 -27.60
N GLY A 52 14.13 -9.46 -27.32
CA GLY A 52 12.72 -9.83 -27.12
C GLY A 52 12.18 -9.64 -25.69
N ASP A 53 13.05 -9.42 -24.70
CA ASP A 53 12.67 -9.31 -23.29
C ASP A 53 12.26 -7.86 -22.87
N TYR A 54 12.33 -6.89 -23.78
CA TYR A 54 12.17 -5.45 -23.48
C TYR A 54 10.72 -4.93 -23.45
N ALA A 55 9.71 -5.75 -23.77
CA ALA A 55 8.35 -5.23 -23.98
C ALA A 55 7.70 -4.63 -22.70
N ASN A 56 7.97 -5.14 -21.51
CA ASN A 56 7.65 -4.53 -20.20
C ASN A 56 8.40 -5.24 -19.07
N PRO A 57 9.55 -4.74 -18.62
CA PRO A 57 10.34 -5.39 -17.57
C PRO A 57 9.78 -5.15 -16.16
N ILE A 58 8.80 -4.25 -16.01
CA ILE A 58 8.23 -3.82 -14.74
C ILE A 58 7.10 -4.77 -14.34
N GLN A 59 7.20 -5.36 -13.16
CA GLN A 59 6.17 -6.21 -12.58
C GLN A 59 5.54 -5.61 -11.31
N VAL A 60 6.32 -4.84 -10.55
CA VAL A 60 5.82 -4.14 -9.36
C VAL A 60 4.96 -2.94 -9.76
N SER A 61 3.74 -2.86 -9.24
CA SER A 61 2.74 -1.86 -9.60
C SER A 61 2.12 -1.21 -8.36
N ILE A 62 1.64 0.03 -8.50
CA ILE A 62 0.86 0.69 -7.44
C ILE A 62 -0.43 -0.05 -7.09
N HIS A 63 -0.92 -0.94 -7.94
CA HIS A 63 -2.09 -1.79 -7.65
C HIS A 63 -1.92 -2.76 -6.49
N GLN A 64 -0.68 -2.98 -6.03
CA GLN A 64 -0.36 -3.81 -4.87
C GLN A 64 -0.60 -3.08 -3.54
N PHE A 65 -0.83 -1.75 -3.58
CA PHE A 65 -0.88 -0.87 -2.43
C PHE A 65 -2.30 -0.34 -2.22
N TYR A 66 -2.90 -0.74 -1.11
CA TYR A 66 -4.25 -0.38 -0.70
C TYR A 66 -4.19 0.56 0.49
N GLY A 67 -5.06 1.56 0.51
CA GLY A 67 -5.17 2.50 1.62
C GLY A 67 -6.62 2.77 2.00
N ILE A 68 -6.84 3.05 3.28
CA ILE A 68 -8.11 3.59 3.78
C ILE A 68 -7.82 4.91 4.46
N GLU A 69 -8.53 5.96 4.08
CA GLU A 69 -8.40 7.29 4.68
C GLU A 69 -9.77 7.93 4.83
N ILE A 70 -10.03 8.50 6.01
CA ILE A 70 -11.31 9.11 6.33
C ILE A 70 -11.45 10.53 5.75
N ASN A 71 -10.34 11.19 5.49
CA ASN A 71 -10.29 12.54 4.93
C ASN A 71 -10.16 12.47 3.41
N ASP A 72 -11.14 13.00 2.67
CA ASP A 72 -11.22 13.00 1.21
C ASP A 72 -10.01 13.69 0.55
N PHE A 73 -9.60 14.83 1.11
CA PHE A 73 -8.43 15.56 0.62
C PHE A 73 -7.14 14.75 0.80
N ALA A 74 -6.93 14.15 1.98
CA ALA A 74 -5.77 13.31 2.24
C ALA A 74 -5.76 12.06 1.35
N ALA A 75 -6.91 11.43 1.11
CA ALA A 75 -7.05 10.32 0.17
C ALA A 75 -6.68 10.72 -1.26
N THR A 76 -7.06 11.93 -1.69
CA THR A 76 -6.68 12.47 -3.00
C THR A 76 -5.18 12.73 -3.09
N VAL A 77 -4.58 13.27 -2.02
CA VAL A 77 -3.11 13.47 -1.93
C VAL A 77 -2.40 12.13 -2.01
N ALA A 78 -2.86 11.10 -1.29
CA ALA A 78 -2.27 9.76 -1.33
C ALA A 78 -2.29 9.14 -2.74
N LYS A 79 -3.40 9.26 -3.46
CA LYS A 79 -3.51 8.82 -4.87
C LYS A 79 -2.48 9.53 -5.75
N THR A 80 -2.38 10.84 -5.60
CA THR A 80 -1.45 11.68 -6.39
C THR A 80 0.00 11.35 -6.05
N ALA A 81 0.32 11.14 -4.78
CA ALA A 81 1.66 10.78 -4.33
C ALA A 81 2.13 9.44 -4.92
N LEU A 82 1.24 8.42 -4.96
CA LEU A 82 1.53 7.13 -5.59
C LEU A 82 1.76 7.27 -7.11
N TRP A 83 0.99 8.11 -7.81
CA TRP A 83 1.21 8.37 -9.23
C TRP A 83 2.54 9.09 -9.51
N ILE A 84 2.89 10.06 -8.68
CA ILE A 84 4.19 10.74 -8.80
C ILE A 84 5.32 9.73 -8.59
N ALA A 85 5.22 8.89 -7.57
CA ALA A 85 6.19 7.84 -7.29
C ALA A 85 6.30 6.84 -8.45
N GLU A 86 5.17 6.43 -9.04
CA GLU A 86 5.15 5.56 -10.21
C GLU A 86 5.88 6.18 -11.39
N SER A 87 5.61 7.47 -11.68
CA SER A 87 6.28 8.20 -12.78
C SER A 87 7.78 8.37 -12.53
N GLN A 88 8.19 8.63 -11.29
CA GLN A 88 9.61 8.74 -10.94
C GLN A 88 10.34 7.40 -11.09
N MET A 89 9.75 6.33 -10.61
CA MET A 89 10.35 5.00 -10.70
C MET A 89 10.35 4.44 -12.11
N LEU A 90 9.39 4.84 -12.95
CA LEU A 90 9.40 4.53 -14.38
C LEU A 90 10.64 5.14 -15.04
N LYS A 91 10.87 6.44 -14.85
CA LYS A 91 12.03 7.14 -15.41
C LYS A 91 13.35 6.49 -14.96
N GLU A 92 13.45 6.13 -13.67
CA GLU A 92 14.63 5.42 -13.16
C GLU A 92 14.84 4.06 -13.87
N THR A 93 13.75 3.35 -14.20
CA THR A 93 13.84 2.09 -14.94
C THR A 93 14.26 2.31 -16.39
N GLU A 94 13.73 3.33 -17.07
CA GLU A 94 14.11 3.70 -18.45
C GLU A 94 15.62 4.00 -18.55
N ASP A 95 16.19 4.69 -17.56
CA ASP A 95 17.62 4.96 -17.49
C ASP A 95 18.46 3.67 -17.36
N ILE A 96 17.93 2.63 -16.71
CA ILE A 96 18.59 1.32 -16.53
C ILE A 96 18.59 0.50 -17.83
N ILE A 97 17.45 0.47 -18.53
CA ILE A 97 17.28 -0.36 -19.72
C ILE A 97 17.68 0.37 -21.03
N ALA A 98 18.00 1.66 -20.93
CA ALA A 98 18.32 2.54 -22.06
C ALA A 98 17.24 2.55 -23.18
N HIS A 99 15.98 2.39 -22.78
CA HIS A 99 14.84 2.33 -23.69
C HIS A 99 13.63 3.01 -23.05
N GLN A 100 12.85 3.75 -23.84
CA GLN A 100 11.59 4.33 -23.39
C GLN A 100 10.51 3.26 -23.29
N ILE A 101 9.81 3.25 -22.17
CA ILE A 101 8.68 2.37 -21.94
C ILE A 101 7.42 3.15 -22.31
N ASP A 102 6.62 2.58 -23.21
CA ASP A 102 5.33 3.20 -23.60
C ASP A 102 4.32 3.02 -22.46
N PHE A 103 4.41 3.93 -21.49
CA PHE A 103 3.61 3.93 -20.27
C PHE A 103 2.70 5.15 -20.23
N LEU A 104 1.40 4.90 -20.18
CA LEU A 104 0.41 5.93 -19.90
C LEU A 104 0.07 5.91 -18.42
N PRO A 105 0.65 6.80 -17.58
CA PRO A 105 0.46 6.79 -16.13
C PRO A 105 -1.00 6.99 -15.68
N LEU A 106 -1.84 7.52 -16.57
CA LEU A 106 -3.25 7.81 -16.29
C LEU A 106 -4.17 6.58 -16.27
N LYS A 107 -3.67 5.37 -16.55
CA LYS A 107 -4.47 4.12 -16.51
C LYS A 107 -4.41 3.40 -15.17
N SER A 108 -3.46 3.75 -14.30
CA SER A 108 -3.30 3.12 -13.00
C SER A 108 -4.10 3.87 -11.94
N TYR A 109 -5.13 3.25 -11.39
CA TYR A 109 -5.84 3.80 -10.24
C TYR A 109 -5.19 3.28 -8.96
N ALA A 110 -4.73 4.20 -8.10
CA ALA A 110 -4.31 3.83 -6.75
C ALA A 110 -5.51 3.34 -5.94
N ASN A 111 -5.36 2.21 -5.26
CA ASN A 111 -6.44 1.58 -4.48
C ASN A 111 -6.61 2.27 -3.11
N ILE A 112 -6.91 3.56 -3.12
CA ILE A 112 -7.20 4.34 -1.92
C ILE A 112 -8.70 4.51 -1.78
N THR A 113 -9.25 3.93 -0.72
CA THR A 113 -10.67 3.98 -0.36
C THR A 113 -10.89 5.08 0.67
N GLU A 114 -11.78 6.02 0.35
CA GLU A 114 -12.25 7.01 1.32
C GLU A 114 -13.24 6.37 2.28
N GLY A 115 -13.01 6.54 3.58
CA GLY A 115 -13.92 6.08 4.60
C GLY A 115 -13.27 5.81 5.96
N ASN A 116 -14.12 5.51 6.93
CA ASN A 116 -13.68 5.18 8.28
C ASN A 116 -13.26 3.71 8.36
N ALA A 117 -11.96 3.46 8.54
CA ALA A 117 -11.40 2.11 8.60
C ALA A 117 -12.03 1.22 9.69
N LEU A 118 -12.49 1.79 10.80
CA LEU A 118 -13.13 1.01 11.86
C LEU A 118 -14.56 0.57 11.49
N ARG A 119 -15.22 1.28 10.55
CA ARG A 119 -16.58 0.99 10.09
C ARG A 119 -16.63 0.18 8.80
N LEU A 120 -15.62 0.34 7.93
CA LEU A 120 -15.53 -0.41 6.68
C LEU A 120 -15.18 -1.88 6.94
N ASN A 121 -15.69 -2.76 6.11
CA ASN A 121 -15.15 -4.11 6.03
C ASN A 121 -13.89 -4.09 5.14
N TRP A 122 -12.75 -4.52 5.69
CA TRP A 122 -11.49 -4.48 4.93
C TRP A 122 -11.42 -5.50 3.80
N GLU A 123 -12.23 -6.58 3.87
CA GLU A 123 -12.37 -7.54 2.77
C GLU A 123 -12.94 -6.91 1.49
N ASP A 124 -13.74 -5.80 1.62
CA ASP A 124 -14.28 -5.08 0.47
C ASP A 124 -13.21 -4.17 -0.17
N VAL A 125 -12.14 -3.84 0.56
CA VAL A 125 -11.00 -3.04 0.07
C VAL A 125 -9.95 -3.95 -0.56
N VAL A 126 -9.55 -4.99 0.16
CA VAL A 126 -8.60 -6.00 -0.30
C VAL A 126 -8.96 -7.36 0.29
N PRO A 127 -9.15 -8.40 -0.55
CA PRO A 127 -9.43 -9.75 -0.05
C PRO A 127 -8.31 -10.27 0.85
N LYS A 128 -8.65 -10.78 2.04
CA LYS A 128 -7.71 -11.32 3.03
C LYS A 128 -6.75 -12.36 2.41
N ALA A 129 -7.25 -13.19 1.50
CA ALA A 129 -6.45 -14.20 0.81
C ALA A 129 -5.32 -13.62 -0.07
N LYS A 130 -5.40 -12.34 -0.47
CA LYS A 130 -4.39 -11.64 -1.27
C LYS A 130 -3.47 -10.77 -0.41
N LEU A 131 -3.88 -10.42 0.80
CA LEU A 131 -3.18 -9.48 1.66
C LEU A 131 -1.98 -10.15 2.33
N ASN A 132 -0.79 -9.54 2.17
CA ASN A 132 0.45 -10.05 2.78
C ASN A 132 0.87 -9.19 3.98
N TYR A 133 0.68 -7.87 3.90
CA TYR A 133 1.15 -6.94 4.93
C TYR A 133 0.11 -5.88 5.24
N ILE A 134 -0.10 -5.66 6.55
CA ILE A 134 -0.83 -4.50 7.07
C ILE A 134 0.21 -3.62 7.75
N MET A 135 0.28 -2.36 7.35
CA MET A 135 1.22 -1.37 7.87
C MET A 135 0.52 -0.03 8.03
N GLY A 136 1.05 0.84 8.86
CA GLY A 136 0.50 2.19 9.01
C GLY A 136 0.74 2.77 10.39
N ASN A 137 0.30 4.00 10.56
CA ASN A 137 0.38 4.72 11.83
C ASN A 137 -1.01 5.28 12.19
N PRO A 138 -1.93 4.44 12.66
CA PRO A 138 -3.27 4.88 13.04
C PRO A 138 -3.25 5.82 14.24
N PRO A 139 -4.32 6.62 14.47
CA PRO A 139 -4.33 7.67 15.48
C PRO A 139 -4.20 7.10 16.90
N PHE A 140 -3.24 7.66 17.66
CA PHE A 140 -3.01 7.35 19.07
C PHE A 140 -3.85 8.29 19.93
N VAL A 141 -4.97 7.77 20.46
CA VAL A 141 -5.80 8.49 21.43
C VAL A 141 -5.99 7.59 22.64
N GLY A 142 -5.49 8.04 23.79
CA GLY A 142 -5.64 7.32 25.06
C GLY A 142 -7.11 7.13 25.44
N ALA A 143 -7.43 6.04 26.10
CA ALA A 143 -8.80 5.64 26.45
C ALA A 143 -9.63 6.75 27.14
N SER A 144 -8.99 7.54 28.02
CA SER A 144 -9.61 8.67 28.73
C SER A 144 -9.86 9.89 27.86
N MET A 145 -9.13 10.03 26.75
CA MET A 145 -9.17 11.18 25.86
C MET A 145 -10.10 10.98 24.66
N MET A 146 -10.59 9.76 24.45
CA MET A 146 -11.50 9.45 23.33
C MET A 146 -12.80 10.26 23.43
N THR A 147 -13.23 10.79 22.29
CA THR A 147 -14.56 11.36 22.10
C THR A 147 -15.64 10.29 22.22
N LYS A 148 -16.91 10.70 22.37
CA LYS A 148 -18.04 9.75 22.39
C LYS A 148 -18.09 8.89 21.13
N VAL A 149 -17.86 9.50 19.96
CA VAL A 149 -17.85 8.79 18.66
C VAL A 149 -16.74 7.74 18.61
N GLN A 150 -15.53 8.09 19.02
CA GLN A 150 -14.39 7.16 19.06
C GLN A 150 -14.63 5.98 20.01
N LYS A 151 -15.28 6.23 21.16
CA LYS A 151 -15.69 5.15 22.10
C LYS A 151 -16.72 4.21 21.48
N GLU A 152 -17.71 4.77 20.76
CA GLU A 152 -18.71 3.97 20.04
C GLU A 152 -18.07 3.11 18.95
N GLU A 153 -17.09 3.65 18.22
CA GLU A 153 -16.32 2.91 17.22
C GLU A 153 -15.45 1.81 17.83
N ALA A 154 -14.75 2.10 18.92
CA ALA A 154 -13.99 1.08 19.64
C ALA A 154 -14.91 -0.06 20.14
N VAL A 155 -16.09 0.27 20.69
CA VAL A 155 -17.09 -0.72 21.10
C VAL A 155 -17.62 -1.53 19.91
N SER A 156 -17.79 -0.92 18.74
CA SER A 156 -18.24 -1.64 17.54
C SER A 156 -17.22 -2.69 17.06
N VAL A 157 -15.93 -2.42 17.26
CA VAL A 157 -14.82 -3.32 16.87
C VAL A 157 -14.59 -4.41 17.94
N PHE A 158 -14.51 -4.03 19.21
CA PHE A 158 -14.18 -4.99 20.30
C PHE A 158 -15.40 -5.75 20.86
N GLY A 159 -16.61 -5.30 20.56
CA GLY A 159 -17.82 -5.75 21.22
C GLY A 159 -18.03 -5.09 22.60
N LYS A 160 -19.18 -5.38 23.22
CA LYS A 160 -19.53 -4.84 24.55
C LYS A 160 -18.78 -5.61 25.64
N GLY A 161 -17.79 -4.96 26.28
CA GLY A 161 -17.06 -5.56 27.40
C GLY A 161 -16.53 -4.51 28.37
N LYS A 162 -16.39 -4.88 29.67
CA LYS A 162 -15.93 -3.97 30.73
C LYS A 162 -14.51 -3.40 30.50
N ARG A 163 -13.67 -4.09 29.72
CA ARG A 163 -12.27 -3.69 29.44
C ARG A 163 -12.11 -2.78 28.20
N VAL A 164 -13.12 -2.66 27.34
CA VAL A 164 -13.05 -1.83 26.14
C VAL A 164 -12.75 -0.37 26.45
N ASN A 165 -13.29 0.13 27.57
CA ASN A 165 -13.09 1.52 28.02
C ASN A 165 -11.67 1.81 28.54
N SER A 166 -10.79 0.82 28.66
CA SER A 166 -9.40 0.97 29.10
C SER A 166 -8.38 0.72 27.98
N ILE A 167 -8.84 0.43 26.76
CA ILE A 167 -7.99 0.21 25.60
C ILE A 167 -7.89 1.51 24.81
N ASP A 168 -6.68 1.89 24.43
CA ASP A 168 -6.45 3.05 23.58
C ASP A 168 -7.06 2.86 22.19
N TYR A 169 -7.46 3.96 21.55
CA TYR A 169 -8.19 3.96 20.29
C TYR A 169 -7.45 3.20 19.18
N VAL A 170 -6.11 3.33 19.13
CA VAL A 170 -5.25 2.58 18.19
C VAL A 170 -5.44 1.07 18.27
N GLY A 171 -5.80 0.54 19.44
CA GLY A 171 -6.04 -0.89 19.64
C GLY A 171 -7.14 -1.45 18.73
N ALA A 172 -8.10 -0.62 18.31
CA ALA A 172 -9.16 -1.04 17.40
C ALA A 172 -8.62 -1.42 16.00
N TRP A 173 -7.58 -0.74 15.48
CA TRP A 173 -6.90 -1.12 14.23
C TRP A 173 -6.17 -2.45 14.36
N TYR A 174 -5.44 -2.66 15.46
CA TYR A 174 -4.76 -3.94 15.72
C TYR A 174 -5.75 -5.10 15.82
N HIS A 175 -6.89 -4.88 16.49
CA HIS A 175 -7.92 -5.91 16.60
C HIS A 175 -8.50 -6.27 15.23
N LYS A 176 -8.83 -5.28 14.40
CA LYS A 176 -9.30 -5.52 13.02
C LYS A 176 -8.25 -6.18 12.15
N ALA A 177 -6.99 -5.82 12.30
CA ALA A 177 -5.89 -6.41 11.54
C ALA A 177 -5.64 -7.89 11.89
N ALA A 178 -6.00 -8.31 13.10
CA ALA A 178 -5.84 -9.69 13.57
C ALA A 178 -7.05 -10.60 13.28
N ALA A 179 -8.20 -10.02 12.91
CA ALA A 179 -9.43 -10.75 12.62
C ALA A 179 -9.49 -11.24 11.17
#